data_8d2cc73d4190bb3a003114863905ffb4
#
_entry.id   8d2cc73d4190bb3a003114863905ffb4
#
_cell.length_a   1.000
_cell.length_b   1.000
_cell.length_c   1.000
_cell.angle_alpha   90.00
_cell.angle_beta   90.00
_cell.angle_gamma   90.00
#
_symmetry.space_group_name_H-M   'P 1'
#
loop_
_entity.id
_entity.type
_entity.pdbx_description
1 polymer ?
#
loop_
_entity_poly.entity_id
_entity_poly.type
_entity_poly.pdbx_seq_one_letter_code
_entity_poly.pdbx_strand_id
1 'polypeptide(L)'
;MIHCATFLFCRSTVVTNTAFNSLPLSAAMLANLESLGYAEMTPIQAQSLPVILKGMDLIAQAKTGSGKTAAFGIGLLNPINPRFFGCQALVMCPTRELADQVAKEIRRLARSEDNIKVLTLCGGVSFGPQIGSLEHGAHIIVGTPGRIQQHLRKGSLVLDGLNTLILDEADRMLDMGFYDSIADIIEQTPQRRQTLLFSATYPVGIKQLSSKFMRDPQTVKVEALHADSQIEQIFYEISPEQRLEAVVKVLGHFRPTSCVAFCFTKQQVQEVVDHLTAKGMSAVGLHGDLEQRDRDQVLAMFANRSTSVLVATDVAARGLDIDALDMVINVELARDSEIHIHRVGRTGRAGEKGIAVSLVAPSESQRARAIEELQKAPLNWQQYDNLSIKEGGKLLPAMTTLCIGSGRKDKLRPGDILGALTGEAGIPGTQVGKIAIFDFQAYVAVERSMAKQALERLNNGKIKGKSLRVRIL
;
A
#
# COMPACT_ATOMS: atom_id res chain seq x y z
N MET A 1 52.18 24.24 0.56
CA MET A 1 51.02 24.64 1.38
C MET A 1 49.82 23.83 0.88
N ILE A 2 49.51 22.75 1.58
CA ILE A 2 48.41 21.81 1.21
C ILE A 2 47.18 22.25 2.01
N HIS A 3 46.15 22.74 1.32
CA HIS A 3 44.86 23.08 1.95
C HIS A 3 44.08 21.78 2.17
N CYS A 4 43.97 21.42 3.42
CA CYS A 4 43.13 20.33 3.89
C CYS A 4 41.67 20.84 3.97
N ALA A 5 40.82 20.40 3.06
CA ALA A 5 39.40 20.69 3.11
C ALA A 5 38.75 19.77 4.15
N THR A 6 38.39 20.34 5.29
CA THR A 6 37.66 19.66 6.38
C THR A 6 36.24 19.45 5.93
N PHE A 7 35.88 18.20 5.62
CA PHE A 7 34.48 17.77 5.45
C PHE A 7 33.80 17.84 6.82
N LEU A 8 32.96 18.83 7.01
CA LEU A 8 32.00 18.86 8.14
C LEU A 8 30.98 17.74 7.95
N PHE A 9 31.19 16.65 8.67
CA PHE A 9 30.14 15.66 8.93
C PHE A 9 29.03 16.34 9.74
N CYS A 10 27.90 16.61 9.10
CA CYS A 10 26.69 17.04 9.78
C CYS A 10 26.24 15.89 10.70
N ARG A 11 26.47 16.04 12.00
CA ARG A 11 25.96 15.12 13.04
C ARG A 11 24.44 15.11 12.93
N SER A 12 23.87 13.92 12.80
CA SER A 12 22.44 13.67 12.96
C SER A 12 21.98 14.28 14.28
N THR A 13 21.26 15.38 14.21
CA THR A 13 20.56 15.94 15.36
C THR A 13 19.50 14.93 15.80
N VAL A 14 19.71 14.35 16.96
CA VAL A 14 18.67 13.56 17.65
C VAL A 14 17.50 14.53 17.89
N VAL A 15 16.39 14.30 17.20
CA VAL A 15 15.16 15.09 17.42
C VAL A 15 14.63 14.70 18.78
N THR A 16 14.76 15.62 19.73
CA THR A 16 14.39 15.39 21.16
C THR A 16 12.93 15.62 21.45
N ASN A 17 12.14 16.18 20.51
CA ASN A 17 10.72 16.47 20.71
C ASN A 17 9.87 15.76 19.66
N THR A 18 9.08 14.78 20.11
CA THR A 18 8.15 13.98 19.27
C THR A 18 6.71 14.46 19.36
N ALA A 19 6.41 15.48 20.14
CA ALA A 19 5.05 15.97 20.31
C ALA A 19 4.63 16.88 19.14
N PHE A 20 3.45 16.64 18.57
CA PHE A 20 2.89 17.45 17.46
C PHE A 20 2.65 18.92 17.85
N ASN A 21 2.37 19.21 19.10
CA ASN A 21 2.17 20.58 19.60
C ASN A 21 3.44 21.44 19.60
N SER A 22 4.61 20.84 19.36
CA SER A 22 5.86 21.58 19.17
C SER A 22 5.97 22.21 17.77
N LEU A 23 5.08 21.84 16.85
CA LEU A 23 5.04 22.34 15.49
C LEU A 23 4.04 23.50 15.35
N PRO A 24 4.27 24.42 14.39
CA PRO A 24 3.35 25.53 14.12
C PRO A 24 2.09 25.06 13.37
N LEU A 25 1.32 24.17 13.98
CA LEU A 25 0.06 23.65 13.46
C LEU A 25 -1.13 24.41 14.08
N SER A 26 -2.24 24.49 13.35
CA SER A 26 -3.47 25.08 13.87
C SER A 26 -4.05 24.23 15.02
N ALA A 27 -4.77 24.88 15.96
CA ALA A 27 -5.43 24.19 17.05
C ALA A 27 -6.43 23.12 16.53
N ALA A 28 -7.11 23.39 15.40
CA ALA A 28 -8.01 22.45 14.76
C ALA A 28 -7.27 21.21 14.23
N MET A 29 -6.08 21.38 13.61
CA MET A 29 -5.25 20.27 13.16
C MET A 29 -4.77 19.43 14.35
N LEU A 30 -4.29 20.05 15.44
CA LEU A 30 -3.84 19.34 16.63
C LEU A 30 -4.97 18.51 17.26
N ALA A 31 -6.17 19.08 17.42
CA ALA A 31 -7.34 18.35 17.92
C ALA A 31 -7.75 17.19 17.00
N ASN A 32 -7.66 17.37 15.66
CA ASN A 32 -7.94 16.31 14.72
C ASN A 32 -6.91 15.17 14.81
N LEU A 33 -5.63 15.48 14.93
CA LEU A 33 -4.56 14.49 15.12
C LEU A 33 -4.78 13.64 16.37
N GLU A 34 -5.12 14.29 17.49
CA GLU A 34 -5.47 13.61 18.74
C GLU A 34 -6.68 12.67 18.54
N SER A 35 -7.75 13.16 17.90
CA SER A 35 -8.95 12.35 17.60
C SER A 35 -8.69 11.14 16.71
N LEU A 36 -7.65 11.22 15.88
CA LEU A 36 -7.21 10.16 14.98
C LEU A 36 -6.21 9.20 15.63
N GLY A 37 -5.82 9.44 16.90
CA GLY A 37 -4.88 8.60 17.65
C GLY A 37 -3.40 8.87 17.36
N TYR A 38 -3.06 10.02 16.78
CA TYR A 38 -1.66 10.45 16.61
C TYR A 38 -1.12 11.03 17.92
N ALA A 39 -0.58 10.16 18.80
CA ALA A 39 -0.04 10.57 20.08
C ALA A 39 1.30 11.31 19.96
N GLU A 40 2.22 10.72 19.19
CA GLU A 40 3.57 11.23 18.98
C GLU A 40 3.99 11.09 17.51
N MET A 41 4.92 11.94 17.10
CA MET A 41 5.53 11.88 15.77
C MET A 41 6.46 10.66 15.65
N THR A 42 6.33 9.93 14.56
CA THR A 42 7.35 8.95 14.17
C THR A 42 8.67 9.65 13.81
N PRO A 43 9.82 8.96 13.80
CA PRO A 43 11.10 9.57 13.46
C PRO A 43 11.12 10.32 12.12
N ILE A 44 10.43 9.79 11.08
CA ILE A 44 10.34 10.49 9.79
C ILE A 44 9.48 11.75 9.88
N GLN A 45 8.39 11.73 10.66
CA GLN A 45 7.53 12.88 10.87
C GLN A 45 8.26 13.98 11.63
N ALA A 46 8.94 13.63 12.73
CA ALA A 46 9.68 14.57 13.55
C ALA A 46 10.82 15.27 12.79
N GLN A 47 11.45 14.60 11.85
CA GLN A 47 12.53 15.19 11.05
C GLN A 47 12.02 15.94 9.81
N SER A 48 10.94 15.47 9.17
CA SER A 48 10.45 16.04 7.91
C SER A 48 9.47 17.19 8.10
N LEU A 49 8.56 17.13 9.08
CA LEU A 49 7.53 18.16 9.28
C LEU A 49 8.11 19.56 9.51
N PRO A 50 9.15 19.78 10.32
CA PRO A 50 9.75 21.10 10.46
C PRO A 50 10.28 21.70 9.15
N VAL A 51 10.77 20.86 8.23
CA VAL A 51 11.25 21.28 6.90
C VAL A 51 10.09 21.61 5.99
N ILE A 52 9.08 20.72 5.95
CA ILE A 52 7.88 20.86 5.13
C ILE A 52 7.10 22.13 5.49
N LEU A 53 6.89 22.38 6.78
CA LEU A 53 6.13 23.54 7.29
C LEU A 53 6.84 24.87 7.04
N LYS A 54 8.17 24.86 6.79
CA LYS A 54 8.92 26.05 6.34
C LYS A 54 8.81 26.29 4.83
N GLY A 55 8.11 25.42 4.07
CA GLY A 55 7.97 25.53 2.62
C GLY A 55 9.22 25.14 1.83
N MET A 56 10.17 24.41 2.45
CA MET A 56 11.41 23.96 1.80
C MET A 56 11.16 22.65 1.04
N ASP A 57 11.91 22.44 -0.04
CA ASP A 57 11.91 21.17 -0.75
C ASP A 57 12.57 20.09 0.11
N LEU A 58 12.05 18.88 0.03
CA LEU A 58 12.48 17.76 0.87
C LEU A 58 12.67 16.48 0.08
N ILE A 59 13.78 15.78 0.33
CA ILE A 59 14.00 14.39 -0.03
C ILE A 59 13.94 13.57 1.26
N ALA A 60 12.92 12.75 1.41
CA ALA A 60 12.69 11.93 2.60
C ALA A 60 12.88 10.44 2.28
N GLN A 61 13.94 9.85 2.82
CA GLN A 61 14.23 8.43 2.67
C GLN A 61 13.79 7.66 3.92
N ALA A 62 12.75 6.84 3.79
CA ALA A 62 12.24 5.98 4.87
C ALA A 62 11.42 4.81 4.32
N LYS A 63 11.40 3.69 5.04
CA LYS A 63 10.63 2.48 4.70
C LYS A 63 9.13 2.77 4.62
N THR A 64 8.39 1.90 3.90
CA THR A 64 6.91 1.90 3.91
C THR A 64 6.42 1.64 5.34
N GLY A 65 5.30 2.27 5.74
CA GLY A 65 4.76 2.13 7.11
C GLY A 65 5.45 3.00 8.17
N SER A 66 6.42 3.84 7.81
CA SER A 66 7.10 4.75 8.75
C SER A 66 6.30 6.01 9.12
N GLY A 67 5.13 6.23 8.52
CA GLY A 67 4.31 7.43 8.76
C GLY A 67 4.51 8.57 7.75
N LYS A 68 5.13 8.31 6.59
CA LYS A 68 5.37 9.30 5.52
C LYS A 68 4.10 10.00 5.07
N THR A 69 3.02 9.24 4.86
CA THR A 69 1.74 9.77 4.36
C THR A 69 1.16 10.84 5.28
N ALA A 70 1.22 10.62 6.59
CA ALA A 70 0.79 11.63 7.55
C ALA A 70 1.73 12.85 7.54
N ALA A 71 3.06 12.65 7.42
CA ALA A 71 4.00 13.75 7.35
C ALA A 71 3.69 14.70 6.18
N PHE A 72 3.62 14.19 4.96
CA PHE A 72 3.30 15.07 3.83
C PHE A 72 1.82 15.51 3.80
N GLY A 73 0.90 14.68 4.31
CA GLY A 73 -0.52 15.02 4.41
C GLY A 73 -0.78 16.23 5.32
N ILE A 74 -0.14 16.28 6.49
CA ILE A 74 -0.17 17.43 7.39
C ILE A 74 0.47 18.66 6.70
N GLY A 75 1.63 18.45 6.06
CA GLY A 75 2.36 19.53 5.42
C GLY A 75 1.62 20.17 4.25
N LEU A 76 1.03 19.36 3.35
CA LEU A 76 0.30 19.88 2.20
C LEU A 76 -1.01 20.60 2.57
N LEU A 77 -1.64 20.22 3.71
CA LEU A 77 -2.87 20.87 4.16
C LEU A 77 -2.61 22.28 4.73
N ASN A 78 -1.42 22.52 5.27
CA ASN A 78 -1.09 23.80 5.90
C ASN A 78 -1.20 25.03 4.97
N PRO A 79 -0.74 25.01 3.69
CA PRO A 79 -0.85 26.13 2.76
C PRO A 79 -2.16 26.15 1.95
N ILE A 80 -3.09 25.19 2.13
CA ILE A 80 -4.33 25.12 1.34
C ILE A 80 -5.27 26.29 1.65
N ASN A 81 -5.73 26.95 0.62
CA ASN A 81 -6.81 27.94 0.72
C ASN A 81 -8.16 27.27 0.38
N PRO A 82 -9.08 27.04 1.35
CA PRO A 82 -10.36 26.37 1.11
C PRO A 82 -11.31 27.14 0.19
N ARG A 83 -11.04 28.42 -0.07
CA ARG A 83 -11.87 29.27 -0.95
C ARG A 83 -11.43 29.25 -2.40
N PHE A 84 -10.25 28.71 -2.69
CA PHE A 84 -9.73 28.60 -4.07
C PHE A 84 -9.86 27.16 -4.54
N PHE A 85 -10.87 26.89 -5.38
CA PHE A 85 -11.20 25.54 -5.90
C PHE A 85 -10.32 25.08 -7.08
N GLY A 86 -9.15 25.66 -7.29
CA GLY A 86 -8.12 25.15 -8.20
C GLY A 86 -7.24 24.09 -7.54
N CYS A 87 -6.49 23.34 -8.35
CA CYS A 87 -5.51 22.37 -7.86
C CYS A 87 -4.35 23.10 -7.16
N GLN A 88 -4.25 22.95 -5.85
CA GLN A 88 -3.21 23.56 -5.02
C GLN A 88 -2.13 22.54 -4.60
N ALA A 89 -2.51 21.27 -4.46
CA ALA A 89 -1.56 20.20 -4.19
C ALA A 89 -1.77 19.01 -5.11
N LEU A 90 -0.66 18.46 -5.61
CA LEU A 90 -0.64 17.26 -6.46
C LEU A 90 0.22 16.19 -5.79
N VAL A 91 -0.35 14.99 -5.58
CA VAL A 91 0.36 13.82 -5.08
C VAL A 91 0.38 12.75 -6.17
N MET A 92 1.57 12.37 -6.61
CA MET A 92 1.76 11.27 -7.55
C MET A 92 2.15 9.99 -6.80
N CYS A 93 1.47 8.90 -7.13
CA CYS A 93 1.67 7.57 -6.56
C CYS A 93 1.86 6.54 -7.68
N PRO A 94 2.65 5.46 -7.48
CA PRO A 94 2.90 4.44 -8.51
C PRO A 94 1.66 3.64 -8.89
N THR A 95 0.74 3.41 -7.95
CA THR A 95 -0.43 2.55 -8.14
C THR A 95 -1.71 3.23 -7.69
N ARG A 96 -2.85 2.70 -8.17
CA ARG A 96 -4.19 3.18 -7.81
C ARG A 96 -4.49 2.94 -6.34
N GLU A 97 -4.12 1.77 -5.88
CA GLU A 97 -4.36 1.32 -4.51
C GLU A 97 -3.66 2.27 -3.52
N LEU A 98 -2.40 2.61 -3.80
CA LEU A 98 -1.67 3.59 -2.97
C LEU A 98 -2.29 4.99 -3.09
N ALA A 99 -2.68 5.42 -4.30
CA ALA A 99 -3.35 6.71 -4.47
C ALA A 99 -4.66 6.79 -3.68
N ASP A 100 -5.45 5.71 -3.66
CA ASP A 100 -6.68 5.64 -2.87
C ASP A 100 -6.42 5.65 -1.36
N GLN A 101 -5.36 4.98 -0.89
CA GLN A 101 -4.94 5.01 0.51
C GLN A 101 -4.50 6.41 0.94
N VAL A 102 -3.61 7.02 0.16
CA VAL A 102 -3.11 8.38 0.38
C VAL A 102 -4.28 9.37 0.38
N ALA A 103 -5.20 9.27 -0.58
CA ALA A 103 -6.37 10.13 -0.64
C ALA A 103 -7.30 9.95 0.58
N LYS A 104 -7.48 8.72 1.07
CA LYS A 104 -8.25 8.44 2.30
C LYS A 104 -7.59 9.07 3.51
N GLU A 105 -6.27 8.93 3.64
CA GLU A 105 -5.54 9.49 4.77
C GLU A 105 -5.56 11.03 4.74
N ILE A 106 -5.33 11.64 3.58
CA ILE A 106 -5.44 13.09 3.43
C ILE A 106 -6.86 13.57 3.79
N ARG A 107 -7.93 12.85 3.39
CA ARG A 107 -9.32 13.21 3.78
C ARG A 107 -9.55 13.08 5.29
N ARG A 108 -8.90 12.14 5.98
CA ARG A 108 -8.97 12.03 7.45
C ARG A 108 -8.29 13.22 8.11
N LEU A 109 -7.11 13.58 7.64
CA LEU A 109 -6.36 14.74 8.12
C LEU A 109 -7.06 16.07 7.81
N ALA A 110 -7.71 16.17 6.63
CA ALA A 110 -8.44 17.35 6.20
C ALA A 110 -9.74 17.63 6.97
N ARG A 111 -10.16 16.77 7.91
CA ARG A 111 -11.35 17.01 8.75
C ARG A 111 -11.20 18.23 9.69
N SER A 112 -9.96 18.68 9.89
CA SER A 112 -9.67 19.92 10.64
C SER A 112 -10.11 21.20 9.91
N GLU A 113 -10.36 21.11 8.59
CA GLU A 113 -10.72 22.24 7.74
C GLU A 113 -11.97 21.91 6.91
N ASP A 114 -12.92 22.85 6.88
CA ASP A 114 -14.13 22.69 6.08
C ASP A 114 -13.84 22.84 4.57
N ASN A 115 -14.66 22.18 3.75
CA ASN A 115 -14.67 22.29 2.29
C ASN A 115 -13.42 21.82 1.54
N ILE A 116 -12.47 21.13 2.14
CA ILE A 116 -11.33 20.57 1.41
C ILE A 116 -11.77 19.42 0.50
N LYS A 117 -11.64 19.60 -0.80
CA LYS A 117 -11.98 18.58 -1.80
C LYS A 117 -10.73 17.86 -2.27
N VAL A 118 -10.67 16.55 -2.01
CA VAL A 118 -9.60 15.64 -2.45
C VAL A 118 -10.15 14.74 -3.54
N LEU A 119 -9.57 14.80 -4.74
CA LEU A 119 -9.98 14.00 -5.89
C LEU A 119 -8.88 12.99 -6.26
N THR A 120 -9.31 11.76 -6.57
CA THR A 120 -8.39 10.69 -7.01
C THR A 120 -8.45 10.55 -8.52
N LEU A 121 -7.30 10.65 -9.22
CA LEU A 121 -7.15 10.49 -10.66
C LEU A 121 -6.30 9.26 -10.98
N CYS A 122 -6.95 8.12 -11.22
CA CYS A 122 -6.28 6.86 -11.53
C CYS A 122 -6.87 6.21 -12.80
N GLY A 123 -6.05 5.41 -13.49
CA GLY A 123 -6.48 4.60 -14.62
C GLY A 123 -7.46 3.49 -14.23
N GLY A 124 -7.94 2.68 -15.18
CA GLY A 124 -8.83 1.54 -14.95
C GLY A 124 -10.27 1.89 -14.56
N VAL A 125 -10.64 3.17 -14.54
CA VAL A 125 -12.02 3.67 -14.41
C VAL A 125 -12.32 4.62 -15.56
N SER A 126 -13.62 4.83 -15.84
CA SER A 126 -14.08 5.72 -16.90
C SER A 126 -13.54 7.14 -16.73
N PHE A 127 -13.14 7.75 -17.82
CA PHE A 127 -12.55 9.09 -17.83
C PHE A 127 -13.58 10.19 -17.56
N GLY A 128 -14.78 10.07 -18.14
CA GLY A 128 -15.86 11.08 -18.05
C GLY A 128 -16.23 11.51 -16.64
N PRO A 129 -16.49 10.59 -15.67
CA PRO A 129 -16.78 10.96 -14.29
C PRO A 129 -15.66 11.73 -13.59
N GLN A 130 -14.39 11.52 -14.00
CA GLN A 130 -13.27 12.29 -13.47
C GLN A 130 -13.26 13.72 -14.02
N ILE A 131 -13.59 13.90 -15.31
CA ILE A 131 -13.79 15.25 -15.91
C ILE A 131 -14.89 16.00 -15.15
N GLY A 132 -16.09 15.43 -15.02
CA GLY A 132 -17.18 16.07 -14.29
C GLY A 132 -16.86 16.40 -12.83
N SER A 133 -15.99 15.62 -12.20
CA SER A 133 -15.50 15.95 -10.85
C SER A 133 -14.52 17.12 -10.85
N LEU A 134 -13.68 17.25 -11.88
CA LEU A 134 -12.70 18.33 -12.03
C LEU A 134 -13.39 19.66 -12.41
N GLU A 135 -14.47 19.64 -13.18
CA GLU A 135 -15.28 20.85 -13.51
C GLU A 135 -15.79 21.57 -12.26
N HIS A 136 -16.02 20.83 -11.17
CA HIS A 136 -16.42 21.41 -9.88
C HIS A 136 -15.21 21.84 -9.03
N GLY A 137 -14.01 21.78 -9.57
CA GLY A 137 -12.74 22.08 -8.89
C GLY A 137 -12.34 21.03 -7.86
N ALA A 138 -11.08 21.02 -7.48
CA ALA A 138 -10.54 20.23 -6.38
C ALA A 138 -9.26 20.90 -5.86
N HIS A 139 -9.09 20.93 -4.54
CA HIS A 139 -7.93 21.52 -3.89
C HIS A 139 -6.70 20.61 -3.97
N ILE A 140 -6.93 19.30 -3.83
CA ILE A 140 -5.88 18.28 -3.77
C ILE A 140 -6.20 17.19 -4.78
N ILE A 141 -5.25 16.92 -5.64
CA ILE A 141 -5.29 15.80 -6.59
C ILE A 141 -4.32 14.73 -6.12
N VAL A 142 -4.78 13.50 -6.03
CA VAL A 142 -3.96 12.32 -5.76
C VAL A 142 -4.12 11.36 -6.94
N GLY A 143 -3.03 10.88 -7.56
CA GLY A 143 -3.24 10.01 -8.71
C GLY A 143 -1.98 9.33 -9.24
N THR A 144 -2.17 8.54 -10.29
CA THR A 144 -1.07 7.88 -11.01
C THR A 144 -0.59 8.74 -12.18
N PRO A 145 0.74 8.78 -12.48
CA PRO A 145 1.31 9.66 -13.49
C PRO A 145 0.59 9.59 -14.85
N GLY A 146 0.35 8.40 -15.38
CA GLY A 146 -0.29 8.24 -16.70
C GLY A 146 -1.70 8.82 -16.79
N ARG A 147 -2.53 8.74 -15.73
CA ARG A 147 -3.88 9.32 -15.73
C ARG A 147 -3.85 10.84 -15.53
N ILE A 148 -2.97 11.36 -14.70
CA ILE A 148 -2.76 12.79 -14.53
C ILE A 148 -2.33 13.40 -15.87
N GLN A 149 -1.35 12.80 -16.55
CA GLN A 149 -0.88 13.24 -17.87
C GLN A 149 -2.02 13.24 -18.92
N GLN A 150 -2.91 12.23 -18.90
CA GLN A 150 -4.08 12.20 -19.79
C GLN A 150 -5.03 13.39 -19.54
N HIS A 151 -5.28 13.77 -18.28
CA HIS A 151 -6.11 14.93 -17.93
C HIS A 151 -5.45 16.24 -18.34
N LEU A 152 -4.14 16.38 -18.16
CA LEU A 152 -3.39 17.56 -18.62
C LEU A 152 -3.44 17.70 -20.14
N ARG A 153 -3.16 16.62 -20.90
CA ARG A 153 -3.24 16.62 -22.38
C ARG A 153 -4.63 16.97 -22.92
N LYS A 154 -5.69 16.64 -22.18
CA LYS A 154 -7.08 16.98 -22.54
C LYS A 154 -7.53 18.33 -22.02
N GLY A 155 -6.69 19.06 -21.29
CA GLY A 155 -7.05 20.34 -20.69
C GLY A 155 -8.10 20.25 -19.57
N SER A 156 -8.47 19.06 -19.12
CA SER A 156 -9.45 18.86 -18.04
C SER A 156 -8.83 19.02 -16.63
N LEU A 157 -7.51 19.06 -16.51
CA LEU A 157 -6.76 19.40 -15.31
C LEU A 157 -5.83 20.57 -15.64
N VAL A 158 -5.85 21.60 -14.80
CA VAL A 158 -4.96 22.77 -14.87
C VAL A 158 -4.20 22.84 -13.55
N LEU A 159 -2.89 23.09 -13.61
CA LEU A 159 -1.99 23.10 -12.46
C LEU A 159 -1.43 24.49 -12.13
N ASP A 160 -1.95 25.56 -12.71
CA ASP A 160 -1.44 26.94 -12.54
C ASP A 160 -1.48 27.42 -11.07
N GLY A 161 -2.40 26.89 -10.28
CA GLY A 161 -2.53 27.19 -8.84
C GLY A 161 -1.73 26.27 -7.92
N LEU A 162 -0.91 25.39 -8.47
CA LEU A 162 -0.17 24.39 -7.67
C LEU A 162 0.92 25.04 -6.82
N ASN A 163 0.85 24.83 -5.52
CA ASN A 163 1.88 25.28 -4.57
C ASN A 163 2.70 24.12 -3.98
N THR A 164 2.15 22.90 -3.98
CA THR A 164 2.83 21.72 -3.41
C THR A 164 2.74 20.52 -4.34
N LEU A 165 3.90 19.95 -4.66
CA LEU A 165 4.04 18.73 -5.44
C LEU A 165 4.65 17.63 -4.57
N ILE A 166 4.05 16.44 -4.57
CA ILE A 166 4.52 15.29 -3.79
C ILE A 166 4.69 14.10 -4.72
N LEU A 167 5.85 13.45 -4.62
CA LEU A 167 6.16 12.17 -5.24
C LEU A 167 6.26 11.12 -4.13
N ASP A 168 5.25 10.28 -3.98
CA ASP A 168 5.27 9.19 -2.99
C ASP A 168 5.67 7.88 -3.65
N GLU A 169 6.57 7.13 -3.00
CA GLU A 169 7.23 5.94 -3.53
C GLU A 169 7.87 6.23 -4.92
N ALA A 170 8.65 7.31 -4.99
CA ALA A 170 9.25 7.79 -6.23
C ALA A 170 10.16 6.75 -6.90
N ASP A 171 10.95 5.99 -6.13
CA ASP A 171 11.76 4.87 -6.62
C ASP A 171 10.90 3.86 -7.41
N ARG A 172 9.75 3.50 -6.89
CA ARG A 172 8.83 2.57 -7.56
C ARG A 172 8.20 3.14 -8.83
N MET A 173 7.91 4.44 -8.84
CA MET A 173 7.43 5.08 -10.08
C MET A 173 8.48 5.00 -11.18
N LEU A 174 9.77 5.15 -10.83
CA LEU A 174 10.87 5.02 -11.79
C LEU A 174 11.05 3.57 -12.26
N ASP A 175 10.99 2.60 -11.37
CA ASP A 175 11.04 1.16 -11.70
C ASP A 175 9.92 0.75 -12.67
N MET A 176 8.77 1.43 -12.61
CA MET A 176 7.64 1.22 -13.50
C MET A 176 7.76 2.00 -14.82
N GLY A 177 8.85 2.70 -15.06
CA GLY A 177 9.11 3.46 -16.27
C GLY A 177 8.34 4.79 -16.38
N PHE A 178 7.87 5.35 -15.28
CA PHE A 178 7.11 6.62 -15.30
C PHE A 178 7.98 7.88 -15.34
N TYR A 179 9.31 7.76 -15.53
CA TYR A 179 10.21 8.92 -15.52
C TYR A 179 9.71 10.04 -16.47
N ASP A 180 9.48 9.72 -17.73
CA ASP A 180 9.07 10.70 -18.73
C ASP A 180 7.70 11.32 -18.41
N SER A 181 6.75 10.49 -17.97
CA SER A 181 5.42 10.98 -17.56
C SER A 181 5.48 11.92 -16.36
N ILE A 182 6.37 11.64 -15.40
CA ILE A 182 6.59 12.49 -14.22
C ILE A 182 7.24 13.81 -14.66
N ALA A 183 8.27 13.76 -15.50
CA ALA A 183 8.95 14.94 -16.03
C ALA A 183 7.97 15.86 -16.79
N ASP A 184 7.18 15.30 -17.71
CA ASP A 184 6.16 16.02 -18.49
C ASP A 184 5.12 16.71 -17.59
N ILE A 185 4.71 16.06 -16.49
CA ILE A 185 3.75 16.64 -15.53
C ILE A 185 4.40 17.78 -14.76
N ILE A 186 5.64 17.59 -14.29
CA ILE A 186 6.35 18.60 -13.49
C ILE A 186 6.63 19.85 -14.32
N GLU A 187 6.95 19.72 -15.60
CA GLU A 187 7.17 20.84 -16.54
C GLU A 187 5.92 21.70 -16.74
N GLN A 188 4.72 21.15 -16.49
CA GLN A 188 3.45 21.88 -16.56
C GLN A 188 3.02 22.48 -15.20
N THR A 189 3.84 22.40 -14.18
CA THR A 189 3.57 23.01 -12.86
C THR A 189 4.30 24.33 -12.71
N PRO A 190 3.83 25.26 -11.83
CA PRO A 190 4.54 26.49 -11.54
C PRO A 190 5.98 26.22 -11.06
N GLN A 191 6.92 27.05 -11.51
CA GLN A 191 8.31 26.94 -11.04
C GLN A 191 8.45 27.24 -9.53
N ARG A 192 7.61 28.15 -9.03
CA ARG A 192 7.58 28.51 -7.60
C ARG A 192 6.59 27.63 -6.87
N ARG A 193 7.01 26.42 -6.51
CA ARG A 193 6.28 25.46 -5.70
C ARG A 193 7.20 24.82 -4.67
N GLN A 194 6.64 24.17 -3.69
CA GLN A 194 7.34 23.20 -2.83
C GLN A 194 7.29 21.81 -3.48
N THR A 195 8.42 21.10 -3.52
CA THR A 195 8.49 19.72 -4.01
C THR A 195 8.96 18.78 -2.91
N LEU A 196 8.17 17.76 -2.61
CA LEU A 196 8.44 16.76 -1.59
C LEU A 196 8.59 15.39 -2.26
N LEU A 197 9.75 14.77 -2.12
CA LEU A 197 10.07 13.47 -2.67
C LEU A 197 10.23 12.46 -1.54
N PHE A 198 9.35 11.47 -1.51
CA PHE A 198 9.38 10.36 -0.56
C PHE A 198 9.75 9.07 -1.29
N SER A 199 10.76 8.37 -0.76
CA SER A 199 11.27 7.14 -1.36
C SER A 199 11.82 6.20 -0.29
N ALA A 200 11.83 4.90 -0.54
CA ALA A 200 12.54 3.95 0.32
C ALA A 200 14.02 3.88 -0.04
N THR A 201 14.35 4.00 -1.32
CA THR A 201 15.71 3.93 -1.88
C THR A 201 16.07 5.22 -2.62
N TYR A 202 17.36 5.41 -2.95
CA TYR A 202 17.83 6.59 -3.65
C TYR A 202 18.66 6.24 -4.91
N PRO A 203 18.04 5.59 -5.91
CA PRO A 203 18.72 5.21 -7.14
C PRO A 203 19.09 6.44 -8.00
N VAL A 204 19.90 6.21 -9.04
CA VAL A 204 20.39 7.27 -9.95
C VAL A 204 19.24 8.10 -10.54
N GLY A 205 18.14 7.47 -10.90
CA GLY A 205 16.96 8.16 -11.46
C GLY A 205 16.33 9.15 -10.48
N ILE A 206 16.30 8.85 -9.18
CA ILE A 206 15.84 9.80 -8.13
C ILE A 206 16.78 10.99 -8.06
N LYS A 207 18.09 10.76 -8.12
CA LYS A 207 19.08 11.83 -8.14
C LYS A 207 18.90 12.75 -9.36
N GLN A 208 18.60 12.18 -10.52
CA GLN A 208 18.32 12.96 -11.74
C GLN A 208 17.05 13.80 -11.60
N LEU A 209 15.94 13.22 -11.10
CA LEU A 209 14.69 13.94 -10.84
C LEU A 209 14.92 15.09 -9.85
N SER A 210 15.56 14.81 -8.72
CA SER A 210 15.79 15.83 -7.69
C SER A 210 16.66 16.97 -8.19
N SER A 211 17.75 16.68 -8.90
CA SER A 211 18.65 17.72 -9.45
C SER A 211 18.00 18.59 -10.54
N LYS A 212 17.04 18.02 -11.32
CA LYS A 212 16.36 18.75 -12.39
C LYS A 212 15.20 19.61 -11.87
N PHE A 213 14.44 19.13 -10.89
CA PHE A 213 13.13 19.68 -10.55
C PHE A 213 12.97 20.21 -9.13
N MET A 214 13.96 20.00 -8.24
CA MET A 214 13.92 20.48 -6.85
C MET A 214 14.89 21.65 -6.64
N ARG A 215 14.58 22.49 -5.65
CA ARG A 215 15.37 23.68 -5.31
C ARG A 215 15.97 23.50 -3.93
N ASP A 216 17.29 23.32 -3.87
CA ASP A 216 18.06 23.16 -2.63
C ASP A 216 17.37 22.26 -1.60
N PRO A 217 17.04 20.99 -1.99
CA PRO A 217 16.24 20.12 -1.15
C PRO A 217 16.99 19.70 0.11
N GLN A 218 16.31 19.79 1.26
CA GLN A 218 16.81 19.16 2.47
C GLN A 218 16.67 17.66 2.39
N THR A 219 17.69 16.91 2.83
CA THR A 219 17.62 15.45 2.85
C THR A 219 17.41 14.95 4.27
N VAL A 220 16.36 14.19 4.46
CA VAL A 220 16.07 13.46 5.70
C VAL A 220 16.16 11.98 5.42
N LYS A 221 17.04 11.29 6.14
CA LYS A 221 17.21 9.85 6.06
C LYS A 221 16.96 9.25 7.44
N VAL A 222 15.88 8.48 7.54
CA VAL A 222 15.62 7.67 8.72
C VAL A 222 16.11 6.27 8.43
N GLU A 223 17.28 5.96 8.97
CA GLU A 223 17.77 4.59 8.99
C GLU A 223 16.78 3.78 9.84
N ALA A 224 16.37 2.63 9.34
CA ALA A 224 15.74 1.69 10.22
C ALA A 224 16.78 1.39 11.31
N LEU A 225 16.57 1.93 12.51
CA LEU A 225 17.18 1.32 13.66
C LEU A 225 16.92 -0.17 13.48
N HIS A 226 17.99 -0.97 13.45
CA HIS A 226 17.90 -2.41 13.60
C HIS A 226 17.27 -2.65 14.99
N ALA A 227 15.96 -2.46 15.12
CA ALA A 227 15.22 -3.32 15.99
C ALA A 227 15.54 -4.71 15.46
N ASP A 228 16.14 -5.57 16.25
CA ASP A 228 16.35 -6.98 15.95
C ASP A 228 15.18 -7.43 15.12
N SER A 229 15.43 -7.75 13.85
CA SER A 229 14.34 -7.85 12.90
C SER A 229 13.45 -8.97 13.39
N GLN A 230 12.25 -8.64 13.83
CA GLN A 230 11.25 -9.61 14.26
C GLN A 230 10.83 -10.50 13.09
N ILE A 231 11.59 -10.43 11.97
CA ILE A 231 11.39 -11.22 10.77
C ILE A 231 12.44 -12.32 10.73
N GLU A 232 11.99 -13.53 10.93
CA GLU A 232 12.80 -14.72 10.68
C GLU A 232 12.84 -14.98 9.17
N GLN A 233 14.04 -14.85 8.57
CA GLN A 233 14.26 -15.16 7.15
C GLN A 233 14.84 -16.56 7.04
N ILE A 234 14.19 -17.44 6.26
CA ILE A 234 14.59 -18.83 6.05
C ILE A 234 14.76 -19.09 4.57
N PHE A 235 15.85 -19.74 4.19
CA PHE A 235 16.16 -20.09 2.81
C PHE A 235 16.20 -21.61 2.65
N TYR A 236 15.50 -22.13 1.64
CA TYR A 236 15.52 -23.55 1.28
C TYR A 236 16.05 -23.72 -0.13
N GLU A 237 17.08 -24.55 -0.28
CA GLU A 237 17.52 -24.97 -1.60
C GLU A 237 16.56 -26.03 -2.14
N ILE A 238 16.08 -25.84 -3.38
CA ILE A 238 15.11 -26.71 -4.04
C ILE A 238 15.50 -26.92 -5.50
N SER A 239 15.07 -28.03 -6.13
CA SER A 239 15.11 -28.13 -7.59
C SER A 239 13.94 -27.32 -8.21
N PRO A 240 14.08 -26.88 -9.49
CA PRO A 240 13.01 -26.16 -10.16
C PRO A 240 11.68 -26.93 -10.19
N GLU A 241 11.72 -28.27 -10.33
CA GLU A 241 10.57 -29.17 -10.39
C GLU A 241 9.84 -29.28 -9.05
N GLN A 242 10.57 -29.10 -7.94
CA GLN A 242 10.00 -29.16 -6.58
C GLN A 242 9.26 -27.90 -6.18
N ARG A 243 9.38 -26.80 -6.92
CA ARG A 243 8.96 -25.46 -6.55
C ARG A 243 7.49 -25.39 -6.11
N LEU A 244 6.57 -25.96 -6.87
CA LEU A 244 5.14 -25.96 -6.54
C LEU A 244 4.85 -26.75 -5.25
N GLU A 245 5.43 -27.93 -5.12
CA GLU A 245 5.25 -28.77 -3.94
C GLU A 245 5.95 -28.15 -2.71
N ALA A 246 7.05 -27.43 -2.91
CA ALA A 246 7.73 -26.72 -1.82
C ALA A 246 6.84 -25.61 -1.24
N VAL A 247 6.10 -24.88 -2.05
CA VAL A 247 5.10 -23.91 -1.55
C VAL A 247 4.04 -24.60 -0.68
N VAL A 248 3.53 -25.76 -1.11
CA VAL A 248 2.57 -26.56 -0.32
C VAL A 248 3.16 -27.01 1.00
N LYS A 249 4.39 -27.54 1.01
CA LYS A 249 5.09 -27.97 2.22
C LYS A 249 5.34 -26.83 3.19
N VAL A 250 5.82 -25.68 2.70
CA VAL A 250 6.02 -24.48 3.53
C VAL A 250 4.71 -24.03 4.18
N LEU A 251 3.64 -23.89 3.39
CA LEU A 251 2.33 -23.51 3.94
C LEU A 251 1.77 -24.54 4.92
N GLY A 252 1.97 -25.83 4.65
CA GLY A 252 1.55 -26.92 5.55
C GLY A 252 2.35 -26.98 6.85
N HIS A 253 3.65 -26.61 6.79
CA HIS A 253 4.55 -26.60 7.95
C HIS A 253 4.27 -25.42 8.87
N PHE A 254 4.23 -24.21 8.34
CA PHE A 254 4.08 -22.97 9.12
C PHE A 254 2.63 -22.62 9.42
N ARG A 255 1.68 -23.02 8.56
CA ARG A 255 0.24 -22.79 8.69
C ARG A 255 -0.14 -21.33 8.94
N PRO A 256 0.33 -20.37 8.10
CA PRO A 256 0.01 -18.97 8.30
C PRO A 256 -1.49 -18.71 8.08
N THR A 257 -2.07 -17.75 8.82
CA THR A 257 -3.44 -17.27 8.59
C THR A 257 -3.48 -16.25 7.46
N SER A 258 -2.35 -15.59 7.18
CA SER A 258 -2.16 -14.61 6.10
C SER A 258 -0.77 -14.74 5.49
N CYS A 259 -0.71 -14.99 4.19
CA CYS A 259 0.55 -15.16 3.45
C CYS A 259 0.49 -14.50 2.08
N VAL A 260 1.58 -13.83 1.68
CA VAL A 260 1.80 -13.43 0.29
C VAL A 260 2.92 -14.27 -0.31
N ALA A 261 2.64 -14.90 -1.45
CA ALA A 261 3.59 -15.68 -2.24
C ALA A 261 3.97 -14.89 -3.50
N PHE A 262 5.24 -14.49 -3.62
CA PHE A 262 5.75 -13.70 -4.73
C PHE A 262 6.28 -14.56 -5.87
N CYS A 263 5.76 -14.31 -7.08
CA CYS A 263 6.18 -14.92 -8.35
C CYS A 263 6.66 -13.84 -9.34
N PHE A 264 7.45 -14.25 -10.34
CA PHE A 264 7.90 -13.31 -11.38
C PHE A 264 6.87 -13.06 -12.47
N THR A 265 6.14 -14.09 -12.87
CA THR A 265 5.25 -14.02 -14.02
C THR A 265 3.81 -14.30 -13.63
N LYS A 266 2.87 -13.74 -14.42
CA LYS A 266 1.43 -14.00 -14.26
C LYS A 266 1.08 -15.48 -14.46
N GLN A 267 1.78 -16.16 -15.38
CA GLN A 267 1.60 -17.58 -15.62
C GLN A 267 1.94 -18.39 -14.36
N GLN A 268 3.08 -18.11 -13.73
CA GLN A 268 3.49 -18.77 -12.50
C GLN A 268 2.53 -18.47 -11.34
N VAL A 269 1.99 -17.24 -11.27
CA VAL A 269 0.93 -16.92 -10.29
C VAL A 269 -0.23 -17.89 -10.45
N GLN A 270 -0.70 -18.11 -11.70
CA GLN A 270 -1.82 -19.01 -11.95
C GLN A 270 -1.47 -20.47 -11.63
N GLU A 271 -0.28 -20.94 -12.04
CA GLU A 271 0.18 -22.30 -11.74
C GLU A 271 0.23 -22.58 -10.23
N VAL A 272 0.75 -21.64 -9.44
CA VAL A 272 0.80 -21.77 -7.97
C VAL A 272 -0.62 -21.76 -7.38
N VAL A 273 -1.51 -20.89 -7.83
CA VAL A 273 -2.91 -20.83 -7.35
C VAL A 273 -3.63 -22.13 -7.66
N ASP A 274 -3.53 -22.64 -8.89
CA ASP A 274 -4.20 -23.87 -9.30
C ASP A 274 -3.68 -25.08 -8.50
N HIS A 275 -2.36 -25.15 -8.30
CA HIS A 275 -1.74 -26.22 -7.52
C HIS A 275 -2.19 -26.18 -6.04
N LEU A 276 -2.19 -25.00 -5.39
CA LEU A 276 -2.65 -24.84 -4.02
C LEU A 276 -4.13 -25.18 -3.86
N THR A 277 -4.97 -24.73 -4.80
CA THR A 277 -6.40 -25.00 -4.80
C THR A 277 -6.69 -26.50 -4.97
N ALA A 278 -5.97 -27.18 -5.86
CA ALA A 278 -6.06 -28.63 -6.02
C ALA A 278 -5.69 -29.41 -4.75
N LYS A 279 -4.77 -28.88 -3.93
CA LYS A 279 -4.42 -29.41 -2.59
C LYS A 279 -5.41 -28.99 -1.50
N GLY A 280 -6.47 -28.25 -1.82
CA GLY A 280 -7.49 -27.80 -0.88
C GLY A 280 -7.10 -26.62 0.01
N MET A 281 -6.10 -25.84 -0.41
CA MET A 281 -5.70 -24.60 0.23
C MET A 281 -6.45 -23.41 -0.38
N SER A 282 -6.75 -22.38 0.42
CA SER A 282 -7.40 -21.17 -0.06
C SER A 282 -6.36 -20.18 -0.59
N ALA A 283 -6.29 -20.06 -1.91
CA ALA A 283 -5.36 -19.17 -2.61
C ALA A 283 -6.06 -18.35 -3.70
N VAL A 284 -5.64 -17.12 -3.91
CA VAL A 284 -6.07 -16.24 -5.02
C VAL A 284 -4.88 -15.59 -5.68
N GLY A 285 -4.98 -15.34 -7.00
CA GLY A 285 -3.92 -14.74 -7.79
C GLY A 285 -4.11 -13.25 -8.01
N LEU A 286 -3.01 -12.48 -8.01
CA LEU A 286 -3.00 -11.06 -8.29
C LEU A 286 -1.90 -10.71 -9.30
N HIS A 287 -2.29 -10.29 -10.51
CA HIS A 287 -1.37 -9.92 -11.57
C HIS A 287 -1.93 -8.80 -12.46
N GLY A 288 -1.10 -8.28 -13.36
CA GLY A 288 -1.43 -7.09 -14.16
C GLY A 288 -2.58 -7.26 -15.15
N ASP A 289 -2.91 -8.49 -15.57
CA ASP A 289 -3.98 -8.75 -16.55
C ASP A 289 -5.37 -8.82 -15.92
N LEU A 290 -5.49 -8.79 -14.58
CA LEU A 290 -6.79 -8.77 -13.93
C LEU A 290 -7.51 -7.46 -14.23
N GLU A 291 -8.79 -7.57 -14.62
CA GLU A 291 -9.67 -6.40 -14.64
C GLU A 291 -9.77 -5.78 -13.25
N GLN A 292 -10.02 -4.47 -13.20
CA GLN A 292 -10.07 -3.77 -11.91
C GLN A 292 -11.09 -4.37 -10.94
N ARG A 293 -12.21 -4.82 -11.45
CA ARG A 293 -13.25 -5.47 -10.63
C ARG A 293 -12.75 -6.75 -9.97
N ASP A 294 -12.02 -7.59 -10.71
CA ASP A 294 -11.50 -8.84 -10.19
C ASP A 294 -10.35 -8.59 -9.23
N ARG A 295 -9.52 -7.58 -9.52
CA ARG A 295 -8.48 -7.10 -8.62
C ARG A 295 -9.06 -6.61 -7.29
N ASP A 296 -10.12 -5.80 -7.31
CA ASP A 296 -10.82 -5.31 -6.12
C ASP A 296 -11.41 -6.49 -5.31
N GLN A 297 -11.96 -7.51 -5.98
CA GLN A 297 -12.47 -8.72 -5.36
C GLN A 297 -11.37 -9.51 -4.64
N VAL A 298 -10.27 -9.80 -5.33
CA VAL A 298 -9.11 -10.52 -4.77
C VAL A 298 -8.58 -9.81 -3.53
N LEU A 299 -8.39 -8.50 -3.62
CA LEU A 299 -7.90 -7.70 -2.50
C LEU A 299 -8.88 -7.64 -1.33
N ALA A 300 -10.18 -7.55 -1.61
CA ALA A 300 -11.21 -7.60 -0.56
C ALA A 300 -11.21 -8.95 0.18
N MET A 301 -11.12 -10.07 -0.56
CA MET A 301 -11.07 -11.42 -0.01
C MET A 301 -9.82 -11.65 0.86
N PHE A 302 -8.69 -11.12 0.44
CA PHE A 302 -7.45 -11.23 1.22
C PHE A 302 -7.49 -10.31 2.46
N ALA A 303 -7.87 -9.04 2.28
CA ALA A 303 -7.93 -8.06 3.37
C ALA A 303 -8.97 -8.39 4.46
N ASN A 304 -10.01 -9.18 4.14
CA ASN A 304 -11.03 -9.61 5.09
C ASN A 304 -10.81 -11.04 5.62
N ARG A 305 -9.64 -11.63 5.31
CA ARG A 305 -9.21 -12.97 5.78
C ARG A 305 -10.12 -14.12 5.35
N SER A 306 -10.84 -13.99 4.22
CA SER A 306 -11.56 -15.12 3.60
C SER A 306 -10.69 -15.92 2.64
N THR A 307 -9.47 -15.50 2.43
CA THR A 307 -8.39 -16.22 1.71
C THR A 307 -7.11 -16.10 2.50
N SER A 308 -6.40 -17.22 2.67
CA SER A 308 -5.17 -17.26 3.46
C SER A 308 -3.92 -16.92 2.64
N VAL A 309 -3.92 -17.23 1.33
CA VAL A 309 -2.75 -17.06 0.46
C VAL A 309 -3.09 -16.13 -0.71
N LEU A 310 -2.34 -15.05 -0.83
CA LEU A 310 -2.33 -14.20 -2.01
C LEU A 310 -1.06 -14.51 -2.81
N VAL A 311 -1.22 -15.03 -4.02
CA VAL A 311 -0.10 -15.26 -4.94
C VAL A 311 -0.01 -14.07 -5.89
N ALA A 312 1.12 -13.39 -5.94
CA ALA A 312 1.19 -12.12 -6.67
C ALA A 312 2.53 -11.90 -7.38
N THR A 313 2.49 -11.13 -8.47
CA THR A 313 3.72 -10.54 -9.04
C THR A 313 4.12 -9.29 -8.26
N ASP A 314 5.41 -8.94 -8.26
CA ASP A 314 5.90 -7.72 -7.59
C ASP A 314 5.12 -6.47 -8.01
N VAL A 315 4.90 -6.31 -9.33
CA VAL A 315 4.18 -5.15 -9.88
C VAL A 315 2.75 -5.07 -9.34
N ALA A 316 2.06 -6.21 -9.27
CA ALA A 316 0.68 -6.26 -8.82
C ALA A 316 0.53 -6.09 -7.30
N ALA A 317 1.52 -6.56 -6.52
CA ALA A 317 1.55 -6.44 -5.07
C ALA A 317 2.07 -5.07 -4.57
N ARG A 318 2.65 -4.25 -5.46
CA ARG A 318 3.11 -2.90 -5.12
C ARG A 318 1.96 -1.99 -4.73
N GLY A 319 2.19 -1.16 -3.72
CA GLY A 319 1.20 -0.18 -3.24
C GLY A 319 -0.02 -0.77 -2.54
N LEU A 320 -0.02 -2.08 -2.25
CA LEU A 320 -1.08 -2.69 -1.47
C LEU A 320 -0.86 -2.43 0.02
N ASP A 321 -1.95 -2.07 0.70
CA ASP A 321 -2.02 -2.02 2.17
C ASP A 321 -2.15 -3.45 2.72
N ILE A 322 -1.11 -4.23 2.48
CA ILE A 322 -0.99 -5.60 2.95
C ILE A 322 0.19 -5.61 3.92
N ASP A 323 -0.07 -5.13 5.11
CA ASP A 323 0.90 -5.07 6.19
C ASP A 323 0.50 -6.05 7.31
N ALA A 324 1.45 -6.38 8.17
CA ALA A 324 1.28 -7.32 9.28
C ALA A 324 0.84 -8.73 8.81
N LEU A 325 1.51 -9.24 7.77
CA LEU A 325 1.35 -10.63 7.35
C LEU A 325 2.08 -11.56 8.30
N ASP A 326 1.50 -12.74 8.52
CA ASP A 326 2.18 -13.80 9.28
C ASP A 326 3.40 -14.30 8.51
N MET A 327 3.27 -14.38 7.16
CA MET A 327 4.31 -14.97 6.33
C MET A 327 4.41 -14.30 4.96
N VAL A 328 5.64 -14.27 4.45
CA VAL A 328 5.97 -14.00 3.04
C VAL A 328 6.69 -15.21 2.46
N ILE A 329 6.32 -15.62 1.25
CA ILE A 329 7.03 -16.65 0.50
C ILE A 329 7.59 -16.01 -0.78
N ASN A 330 8.90 -16.03 -0.95
CA ASN A 330 9.53 -15.81 -2.23
C ASN A 330 9.53 -17.14 -2.99
N VAL A 331 8.51 -17.35 -3.84
CA VAL A 331 8.42 -18.53 -4.70
C VAL A 331 9.64 -18.57 -5.64
N GLU A 332 10.07 -17.38 -6.07
CA GLU A 332 11.37 -17.12 -6.71
C GLU A 332 12.04 -15.93 -6.06
N LEU A 333 13.36 -15.97 -5.94
CA LEU A 333 14.12 -14.83 -5.41
C LEU A 333 13.95 -13.60 -6.30
N ALA A 334 13.74 -12.46 -5.71
CA ALA A 334 13.69 -11.19 -6.43
C ALA A 334 14.93 -11.00 -7.32
N ARG A 335 14.77 -10.35 -8.47
CA ARG A 335 15.89 -10.05 -9.37
C ARG A 335 16.86 -9.06 -8.77
N ASP A 336 16.35 -8.17 -7.93
CA ASP A 336 17.08 -7.15 -7.22
C ASP A 336 16.97 -7.41 -5.70
N SER A 337 18.07 -7.29 -4.98
CA SER A 337 18.14 -7.49 -3.55
C SER A 337 17.34 -6.44 -2.75
N GLU A 338 17.17 -5.22 -3.28
CA GLU A 338 16.30 -4.21 -2.68
C GLU A 338 14.82 -4.62 -2.76
N ILE A 339 14.39 -5.20 -3.88
CA ILE A 339 13.03 -5.75 -4.02
C ILE A 339 12.81 -6.88 -3.01
N HIS A 340 13.82 -7.72 -2.76
CA HIS A 340 13.73 -8.75 -1.72
C HIS A 340 13.43 -8.14 -0.34
N ILE A 341 14.14 -7.09 0.06
CA ILE A 341 13.89 -6.38 1.32
C ILE A 341 12.45 -5.84 1.38
N HIS A 342 11.95 -5.28 0.28
CA HIS A 342 10.57 -4.77 0.19
C HIS A 342 9.51 -5.87 0.32
N ARG A 343 9.76 -7.08 -0.23
CA ARG A 343 8.89 -8.24 -0.07
C ARG A 343 8.87 -8.73 1.36
N VAL A 344 10.05 -8.94 1.94
CA VAL A 344 10.24 -9.38 3.33
C VAL A 344 9.59 -8.39 4.31
N GLY A 345 9.74 -7.10 4.08
CA GLY A 345 9.14 -6.04 4.90
C GLY A 345 7.60 -5.97 4.87
N ARG A 346 6.89 -6.92 4.25
CA ARG A 346 5.43 -7.05 4.36
C ARG A 346 5.00 -7.83 5.61
N THR A 347 5.93 -8.50 6.27
CA THR A 347 5.71 -9.18 7.55
C THR A 347 6.52 -8.52 8.67
N GLY A 348 6.34 -8.94 9.92
CA GLY A 348 7.11 -8.47 11.09
C GLY A 348 6.89 -6.99 11.42
N ARG A 349 5.68 -6.47 11.28
CA ARG A 349 5.34 -5.07 11.58
C ARG A 349 4.60 -4.94 12.91
N ALA A 350 4.56 -3.71 13.43
CA ALA A 350 3.85 -3.35 14.66
C ALA A 350 4.26 -4.13 15.92
N GLY A 351 5.48 -4.65 15.95
CA GLY A 351 5.98 -5.41 17.10
C GLY A 351 5.70 -6.92 17.04
N GLU A 352 5.04 -7.41 15.99
CA GLU A 352 4.77 -8.84 15.79
C GLU A 352 5.92 -9.56 15.07
N LYS A 353 6.12 -10.83 15.39
CA LYS A 353 7.09 -11.69 14.70
C LYS A 353 6.55 -12.08 13.33
N GLY A 354 7.40 -12.01 12.31
CA GLY A 354 7.08 -12.40 10.95
C GLY A 354 8.02 -13.45 10.40
N ILE A 355 7.57 -14.23 9.44
CA ILE A 355 8.37 -15.26 8.77
C ILE A 355 8.47 -14.93 7.27
N ALA A 356 9.69 -14.94 6.74
CA ALA A 356 9.95 -14.81 5.30
C ALA A 356 10.69 -16.06 4.81
N VAL A 357 10.04 -16.83 3.97
CA VAL A 357 10.63 -18.05 3.35
C VAL A 357 11.03 -17.75 1.92
N SER A 358 12.24 -18.16 1.53
CA SER A 358 12.76 -18.06 0.18
C SER A 358 13.08 -19.44 -0.37
N LEU A 359 12.47 -19.79 -1.50
CA LEU A 359 12.73 -21.02 -2.26
C LEU A 359 13.78 -20.71 -3.34
N VAL A 360 14.93 -21.33 -3.25
CA VAL A 360 16.09 -20.98 -4.08
C VAL A 360 16.48 -22.15 -4.97
N ALA A 361 16.35 -21.99 -6.26
CA ALA A 361 16.90 -22.95 -7.23
C ALA A 361 18.39 -22.67 -7.48
N PRO A 362 19.19 -23.64 -7.95
CA PRO A 362 20.63 -23.46 -8.23
C PRO A 362 20.92 -22.28 -9.16
N SER A 363 20.06 -21.99 -10.13
CA SER A 363 20.16 -20.83 -11.03
C SER A 363 19.99 -19.47 -10.34
N GLU A 364 19.50 -19.45 -9.12
CA GLU A 364 19.24 -18.24 -8.33
C GLU A 364 20.33 -17.99 -7.27
N SER A 365 21.35 -18.83 -7.19
CA SER A 365 22.42 -18.74 -6.17
C SER A 365 23.16 -17.41 -6.17
N GLN A 366 23.35 -16.79 -7.35
CA GLN A 366 23.96 -15.46 -7.46
C GLN A 366 23.09 -14.37 -6.81
N ARG A 367 21.76 -14.47 -6.92
CA ARG A 367 20.83 -13.54 -6.28
C ARG A 367 20.83 -13.72 -4.76
N ALA A 368 20.91 -14.96 -4.29
CA ALA A 368 21.05 -15.24 -2.85
C ALA A 368 22.32 -14.60 -2.27
N ARG A 369 23.47 -14.69 -2.97
CA ARG A 369 24.70 -14.01 -2.56
C ARG A 369 24.56 -12.49 -2.51
N ALA A 370 23.89 -11.88 -3.52
CA ALA A 370 23.66 -10.44 -3.53
C ALA A 370 22.78 -9.98 -2.35
N ILE A 371 21.83 -10.81 -1.91
CA ILE A 371 21.02 -10.54 -0.72
C ILE A 371 21.89 -10.60 0.54
N GLU A 372 22.75 -11.61 0.66
CA GLU A 372 23.69 -11.78 1.78
C GLU A 372 24.64 -10.58 1.91
N GLU A 373 25.22 -10.15 0.78
CA GLU A 373 26.10 -8.98 0.73
C GLU A 373 25.36 -7.69 1.15
N LEU A 374 24.13 -7.49 0.68
CA LEU A 374 23.32 -6.32 1.04
C LEU A 374 22.93 -6.30 2.51
N GLN A 375 22.56 -7.46 3.07
CA GLN A 375 22.19 -7.60 4.48
C GLN A 375 23.39 -7.61 5.43
N LYS A 376 24.59 -7.82 4.90
CA LYS A 376 25.85 -7.96 5.67
C LYS A 376 25.76 -9.04 6.76
N ALA A 377 24.96 -10.05 6.53
CA ALA A 377 24.74 -11.16 7.45
C ALA A 377 24.53 -12.46 6.67
N PRO A 378 25.00 -13.60 7.17
CA PRO A 378 24.81 -14.89 6.52
C PRO A 378 23.32 -15.23 6.42
N LEU A 379 22.92 -15.86 5.30
CA LEU A 379 21.57 -16.33 5.11
C LEU A 379 21.30 -17.57 5.98
N ASN A 380 20.11 -17.64 6.57
CA ASN A 380 19.69 -18.80 7.37
C ASN A 380 19.19 -19.92 6.45
N TRP A 381 20.11 -20.77 5.96
CA TRP A 381 19.81 -21.93 5.16
C TRP A 381 19.31 -23.08 6.03
N GLN A 382 18.17 -23.65 5.64
CA GLN A 382 17.61 -24.83 6.27
C GLN A 382 17.43 -25.97 5.27
N GLN A 383 17.37 -27.18 5.76
CA GLN A 383 17.17 -28.40 4.96
C GLN A 383 15.70 -28.52 4.54
N TYR A 384 15.43 -28.58 3.21
CA TYR A 384 14.08 -28.71 2.68
C TYR A 384 13.37 -29.98 3.19
N ASP A 385 14.10 -31.07 3.41
CA ASP A 385 13.54 -32.34 3.87
C ASP A 385 13.03 -32.29 5.32
N ASN A 386 13.45 -31.32 6.09
CA ASN A 386 12.94 -31.08 7.46
C ASN A 386 11.54 -30.47 7.48
N LEU A 387 11.05 -29.97 6.32
CA LEU A 387 9.68 -29.49 6.21
C LEU A 387 8.70 -30.67 6.27
N SER A 388 7.87 -30.70 7.28
CA SER A 388 6.77 -31.66 7.44
C SER A 388 5.44 -30.94 7.47
N ILE A 389 4.45 -31.44 6.74
CA ILE A 389 3.09 -30.92 6.82
C ILE A 389 2.50 -31.30 8.18
N LYS A 390 2.23 -30.31 9.01
CA LYS A 390 1.66 -30.52 10.34
C LYS A 390 0.23 -31.08 10.21
N GLU A 391 -0.09 -32.04 11.05
CA GLU A 391 -1.46 -32.53 11.20
C GLU A 391 -2.38 -31.40 11.65
N GLY A 392 -3.56 -31.30 11.10
CA GLY A 392 -4.51 -30.22 11.46
C GLY A 392 -5.52 -29.86 10.36
N GLY A 393 -5.71 -30.77 9.40
CA GLY A 393 -6.72 -30.61 8.35
C GLY A 393 -6.39 -29.54 7.29
N LYS A 394 -7.34 -29.21 6.44
CA LYS A 394 -7.20 -28.24 5.36
C LYS A 394 -6.89 -26.85 5.92
N LEU A 395 -5.98 -26.11 5.27
CA LEU A 395 -5.69 -24.71 5.57
C LEU A 395 -6.82 -23.84 5.00
N LEU A 396 -7.95 -23.80 5.68
CA LEU A 396 -9.10 -23.01 5.26
C LEU A 396 -9.23 -21.77 6.18
N PRO A 397 -9.52 -20.60 5.61
CA PRO A 397 -9.75 -19.40 6.40
C PRO A 397 -11.03 -19.51 7.23
N ALA A 398 -11.05 -18.86 8.39
CA ALA A 398 -12.23 -18.83 9.27
C ALA A 398 -13.40 -18.06 8.68
N MET A 399 -13.11 -17.11 7.80
CA MET A 399 -14.10 -16.24 7.16
C MET A 399 -14.46 -16.72 5.75
N THR A 400 -15.61 -16.28 5.25
CA THR A 400 -16.08 -16.43 3.87
C THR A 400 -16.60 -15.10 3.37
N THR A 401 -16.29 -14.72 2.14
CA THR A 401 -16.78 -13.47 1.55
C THR A 401 -18.09 -13.65 0.81
N LEU A 402 -19.05 -12.77 1.09
CA LEU A 402 -20.25 -12.55 0.29
C LEU A 402 -20.05 -11.33 -0.59
N CYS A 403 -20.33 -11.47 -1.89
CA CYS A 403 -20.33 -10.38 -2.87
C CYS A 403 -21.77 -9.89 -3.09
N ILE A 404 -22.00 -8.61 -2.90
CA ILE A 404 -23.28 -7.92 -3.05
C ILE A 404 -23.23 -7.08 -4.34
N GLY A 405 -24.20 -7.25 -5.24
CA GLY A 405 -24.31 -6.57 -6.54
C GLY A 405 -24.79 -5.11 -6.43
N SER A 406 -24.26 -4.35 -5.47
CA SER A 406 -24.53 -2.93 -5.25
C SER A 406 -23.34 -2.30 -4.54
N GLY A 407 -23.11 -1.00 -4.75
CA GLY A 407 -21.94 -0.33 -4.23
C GLY A 407 -22.16 1.14 -3.89
N ARG A 408 -21.05 1.90 -3.90
CA ARG A 408 -21.03 3.33 -3.56
C ARG A 408 -21.92 4.17 -4.49
N LYS A 409 -22.01 3.79 -5.78
CA LYS A 409 -22.87 4.47 -6.76
C LYS A 409 -24.36 4.38 -6.42
N ASP A 410 -24.75 3.30 -5.74
CA ASP A 410 -26.11 3.09 -5.21
C ASP A 410 -26.28 3.66 -3.80
N LYS A 411 -25.28 4.43 -3.33
CA LYS A 411 -25.24 5.00 -1.96
C LYS A 411 -25.29 3.94 -0.85
N LEU A 412 -24.82 2.72 -1.12
CA LEU A 412 -24.69 1.66 -0.14
C LEU A 412 -23.60 2.01 0.89
N ARG A 413 -23.87 1.78 2.17
CA ARG A 413 -22.95 2.05 3.28
C ARG A 413 -22.69 0.77 4.08
N PRO A 414 -21.55 0.64 4.79
CA PRO A 414 -21.26 -0.53 5.63
C PRO A 414 -22.35 -0.83 6.64
N GLY A 415 -22.93 0.21 7.27
CA GLY A 415 -24.03 0.06 8.23
C GLY A 415 -25.30 -0.53 7.63
N ASP A 416 -25.60 -0.29 6.35
CA ASP A 416 -26.76 -0.86 5.66
C ASP A 416 -26.62 -2.39 5.52
N ILE A 417 -25.39 -2.87 5.24
CA ILE A 417 -25.07 -4.31 5.12
C ILE A 417 -25.06 -4.95 6.50
N LEU A 418 -24.39 -4.32 7.47
CA LEU A 418 -24.33 -4.82 8.84
C LEU A 418 -25.73 -4.94 9.43
N GLY A 419 -26.56 -3.90 9.30
CA GLY A 419 -27.95 -3.92 9.78
C GLY A 419 -28.81 -5.01 9.13
N ALA A 420 -28.62 -5.27 7.82
CA ALA A 420 -29.32 -6.36 7.12
C ALA A 420 -28.88 -7.75 7.62
N LEU A 421 -27.64 -7.93 8.01
CA LEU A 421 -27.10 -9.19 8.55
C LEU A 421 -27.50 -9.40 10.01
N THR A 422 -27.44 -8.34 10.85
CA THR A 422 -27.58 -8.43 12.30
C THR A 422 -28.99 -8.10 12.83
N GLY A 423 -29.91 -7.59 11.98
CA GLY A 423 -31.29 -7.27 12.35
C GLY A 423 -32.03 -8.46 12.89
N GLU A 424 -33.36 -8.35 13.18
CA GLU A 424 -34.18 -9.36 13.86
C GLU A 424 -33.86 -10.82 13.53
N ALA A 425 -33.46 -11.62 14.52
CA ALA A 425 -32.98 -13.01 14.39
C ALA A 425 -31.78 -13.19 13.45
N GLY A 426 -30.97 -12.17 13.30
CA GLY A 426 -29.79 -12.15 12.40
C GLY A 426 -28.56 -12.81 13.00
N ILE A 427 -27.47 -12.67 12.23
CA ILE A 427 -26.15 -13.16 12.61
C ILE A 427 -25.58 -12.23 13.70
N PRO A 428 -24.95 -12.76 14.76
CA PRO A 428 -24.24 -11.95 15.74
C PRO A 428 -23.22 -11.03 15.08
N GLY A 429 -23.19 -9.76 15.48
CA GLY A 429 -22.26 -8.78 14.90
C GLY A 429 -20.79 -9.18 15.02
N THR A 430 -20.41 -9.96 16.03
CA THR A 430 -19.08 -10.53 16.22
C THR A 430 -18.66 -11.53 15.14
N GLN A 431 -19.64 -12.13 14.44
CA GLN A 431 -19.42 -13.07 13.34
C GLN A 431 -19.43 -12.39 11.96
N VAL A 432 -19.65 -11.07 11.93
CA VAL A 432 -19.51 -10.24 10.73
C VAL A 432 -18.15 -9.55 10.75
N GLY A 433 -17.33 -9.86 9.78
CA GLY A 433 -16.00 -9.28 9.64
C GLY A 433 -15.99 -7.99 8.79
N LYS A 434 -14.88 -7.74 8.14
CA LYS A 434 -14.64 -6.51 7.37
C LYS A 434 -15.62 -6.37 6.21
N ILE A 435 -16.20 -5.17 6.08
CA ILE A 435 -17.07 -4.78 4.96
C ILE A 435 -16.28 -3.81 4.07
N ALA A 436 -16.18 -4.11 2.78
CA ALA A 436 -15.54 -3.26 1.78
C ALA A 436 -16.56 -2.85 0.72
N ILE A 437 -16.67 -1.54 0.43
CA ILE A 437 -17.62 -1.01 -0.57
C ILE A 437 -16.84 -0.35 -1.70
N PHE A 438 -17.05 -0.88 -2.91
CA PHE A 438 -16.55 -0.35 -4.17
C PHE A 438 -17.67 0.38 -4.92
N ASP A 439 -17.39 0.87 -6.11
CA ASP A 439 -18.36 1.68 -6.85
C ASP A 439 -19.65 0.92 -7.19
N PHE A 440 -19.54 -0.32 -7.64
CA PHE A 440 -20.67 -1.13 -8.12
C PHE A 440 -20.90 -2.41 -7.33
N GLN A 441 -20.03 -2.74 -6.38
CA GLN A 441 -20.09 -3.95 -5.58
C GLN A 441 -19.68 -3.68 -4.15
N ALA A 442 -20.15 -4.52 -3.25
CA ALA A 442 -19.67 -4.58 -1.88
C ALA A 442 -19.32 -6.01 -1.49
N TYR A 443 -18.37 -6.16 -0.62
CA TYR A 443 -17.89 -7.43 -0.09
C TYR A 443 -18.00 -7.40 1.43
N VAL A 444 -18.56 -8.45 2.01
CA VAL A 444 -18.63 -8.61 3.47
C VAL A 444 -18.12 -10.00 3.84
N ALA A 445 -17.22 -10.04 4.80
CA ALA A 445 -16.80 -11.30 5.40
C ALA A 445 -17.78 -11.72 6.49
N VAL A 446 -18.08 -12.99 6.55
CA VAL A 446 -18.83 -13.64 7.64
C VAL A 446 -18.08 -14.89 8.06
N GLU A 447 -18.25 -15.32 9.31
CA GLU A 447 -17.73 -16.62 9.72
C GLU A 447 -18.19 -17.72 8.78
N ARG A 448 -17.30 -18.64 8.43
CA ARG A 448 -17.56 -19.73 7.47
C ARG A 448 -18.78 -20.57 7.85
N SER A 449 -18.98 -20.82 9.13
CA SER A 449 -20.14 -21.53 9.68
C SER A 449 -21.46 -20.83 9.36
N MET A 450 -21.45 -19.50 9.24
CA MET A 450 -22.64 -18.66 9.04
C MET A 450 -22.88 -18.29 7.57
N ALA A 451 -21.96 -18.67 6.66
CA ALA A 451 -21.99 -18.19 5.28
C ALA A 451 -23.30 -18.51 4.52
N LYS A 452 -23.85 -19.72 4.72
CA LYS A 452 -25.14 -20.12 4.09
C LYS A 452 -26.31 -19.31 4.64
N GLN A 453 -26.41 -19.18 5.96
CA GLN A 453 -27.46 -18.40 6.61
C GLN A 453 -27.37 -16.91 6.21
N ALA A 454 -26.19 -16.36 6.16
CA ALA A 454 -25.96 -14.99 5.70
C ALA A 454 -26.39 -14.79 4.24
N LEU A 455 -26.06 -15.74 3.35
CA LEU A 455 -26.46 -15.70 1.94
C LEU A 455 -27.99 -15.73 1.79
N GLU A 456 -28.67 -16.66 2.45
CA GLU A 456 -30.13 -16.80 2.42
C GLU A 456 -30.81 -15.53 2.95
N ARG A 457 -30.32 -15.01 4.07
CA ARG A 457 -30.85 -13.79 4.67
C ARG A 457 -30.74 -12.56 3.75
N LEU A 458 -29.59 -12.37 3.13
CA LEU A 458 -29.37 -11.21 2.24
C LEU A 458 -30.13 -11.35 0.91
N ASN A 459 -30.31 -12.57 0.37
CA ASN A 459 -31.05 -12.79 -0.88
C ASN A 459 -32.55 -12.70 -0.67
N ASN A 460 -33.07 -13.15 0.47
CA ASN A 460 -34.51 -13.13 0.79
C ASN A 460 -34.94 -11.82 1.45
N GLY A 461 -33.99 -11.05 1.98
CA GLY A 461 -34.19 -9.79 2.66
C GLY A 461 -34.03 -8.56 1.76
N LYS A 462 -34.02 -7.42 2.42
CA LYS A 462 -33.73 -6.13 1.77
C LYS A 462 -32.52 -5.46 2.41
N ILE A 463 -31.62 -4.94 1.58
CA ILE A 463 -30.52 -4.08 2.03
C ILE A 463 -30.92 -2.65 1.62
N LYS A 464 -31.09 -1.76 2.59
CA LYS A 464 -31.54 -0.38 2.35
C LYS A 464 -32.86 -0.31 1.52
N GLY A 465 -33.79 -1.19 1.82
CA GLY A 465 -35.09 -1.25 1.13
C GLY A 465 -35.09 -1.90 -0.26
N LYS A 466 -33.94 -2.36 -0.78
CA LYS A 466 -33.79 -2.98 -2.10
C LYS A 466 -33.43 -4.47 -1.96
N SER A 467 -34.01 -5.30 -2.80
CA SER A 467 -33.56 -6.69 -2.99
C SER A 467 -32.33 -6.69 -3.89
N LEU A 468 -31.22 -7.22 -3.41
CA LEU A 468 -29.94 -7.22 -4.10
C LEU A 468 -29.47 -8.66 -4.31
N ARG A 469 -28.82 -8.92 -5.45
CA ARG A 469 -28.20 -10.22 -5.72
C ARG A 469 -26.95 -10.38 -4.87
N VAL A 470 -26.90 -11.47 -4.08
CA VAL A 470 -25.73 -11.82 -3.27
C VAL A 470 -25.24 -13.20 -3.65
N ARG A 471 -23.93 -13.41 -3.66
CA ARG A 471 -23.30 -14.72 -3.91
C ARG A 471 -22.10 -14.92 -2.97
N ILE A 472 -21.82 -16.18 -2.65
CA ILE A 472 -20.57 -16.58 -1.98
C ILE A 472 -19.42 -16.56 -3.01
N LEU A 473 -18.24 -16.16 -2.59
CA LEU A 473 -17.00 -16.20 -3.36
C LEU A 473 -16.13 -17.36 -2.93
#